data_8afc651b889b693b1f0200e0ce5c1a9b
#
_entry.id   8afc651b889b693b1f0200e0ce5c1a9b
#
_cell.length_a   1.000
_cell.length_b   1.000
_cell.length_c   1.000
_cell.angle_alpha   90.00
_cell.angle_beta   90.00
_cell.angle_gamma   90.00
#
_symmetry.space_group_name_H-M   'P 1'
#
loop_
_entity.id
_entity.type
_entity.pdbx_description
1 polymer ?
#
loop_
_entity_poly.entity_id
_entity_poly.type
_entity_poly.pdbx_seq_one_letter_code
_entity_poly.pdbx_strand_id
1 'polypeptide(L)'
;MKKKAFFLGIMVIGLVCLQARAQAPADEKLFQDAKILLFDEKWEEAQQRLDDLLADYPKSPLVPQAVFYRAKCLAKQKGKQREALKAYEEYLRLPDKNRSFMEEAETSIIDLSFDLAAKGEKSYLSEIEERLESPNRVVSYYAAFKLSQVKDKSMAATAIPVLKEIIEEEKDSDLRDRARIALMRISPSSLKDVEDREGGGEARVLKIRVIVEGEEEPVFSINIPWVLADLALQAIPEEDRASLRQAGYDLDKIIDQLTRMKAKIEIANKDRVIKIWIDQKP
;
A
#
# COMPACT_ATOMS: atom_id res chain seq x y z
N MET A 1 -64.63 -35.77 -69.88
CA MET A 1 -63.77 -36.20 -68.76
C MET A 1 -63.01 -34.95 -68.24
N LYS A 2 -63.40 -34.44 -67.09
CA LYS A 2 -62.91 -33.16 -66.52
C LYS A 2 -61.71 -33.40 -65.59
N LYS A 3 -60.53 -32.87 -65.94
CA LYS A 3 -59.39 -32.84 -65.04
C LYS A 3 -59.45 -31.57 -64.16
N LYS A 4 -59.71 -31.74 -62.90
CA LYS A 4 -59.62 -30.68 -61.91
C LYS A 4 -58.11 -30.42 -61.54
N ALA A 5 -57.62 -29.26 -61.90
CA ALA A 5 -56.31 -28.79 -61.42
C ALA A 5 -56.42 -28.29 -59.95
N PHE A 6 -55.71 -28.90 -59.04
CA PHE A 6 -55.68 -28.59 -57.67
C PHE A 6 -54.50 -27.54 -57.48
N PHE A 7 -54.86 -26.27 -57.27
CA PHE A 7 -53.86 -25.21 -56.98
C PHE A 7 -53.56 -25.26 -55.51
N LEU A 8 -52.41 -25.75 -55.17
CA LEU A 8 -51.87 -25.73 -53.80
C LEU A 8 -51.16 -24.36 -53.56
N GLY A 9 -51.85 -23.43 -52.91
CA GLY A 9 -51.24 -22.18 -52.50
C GLY A 9 -50.33 -22.41 -51.31
N ILE A 10 -49.02 -22.37 -51.56
CA ILE A 10 -48.02 -22.34 -50.48
C ILE A 10 -48.00 -20.91 -49.88
N MET A 11 -48.69 -20.78 -48.77
CA MET A 11 -48.62 -19.59 -47.96
C MET A 11 -47.29 -19.60 -47.18
N VAL A 12 -46.25 -18.93 -47.72
CA VAL A 12 -44.99 -18.69 -47.01
C VAL A 12 -45.28 -17.66 -45.95
N ILE A 13 -45.56 -18.14 -44.75
CA ILE A 13 -45.56 -17.31 -43.54
C ILE A 13 -44.08 -17.01 -43.23
N GLY A 14 -43.64 -15.85 -43.71
CA GLY A 14 -42.37 -15.26 -43.32
C GLY A 14 -42.38 -14.98 -41.80
N LEU A 15 -41.83 -15.92 -41.04
CA LEU A 15 -41.56 -15.70 -39.62
C LEU A 15 -40.44 -14.68 -39.51
N VAL A 16 -40.81 -13.37 -39.52
CA VAL A 16 -39.89 -12.32 -39.14
C VAL A 16 -39.63 -12.47 -37.65
N CYS A 17 -38.62 -13.24 -37.31
CA CYS A 17 -38.05 -13.21 -36.00
C CYS A 17 -37.50 -11.80 -35.78
N LEU A 18 -38.35 -10.89 -35.30
CA LEU A 18 -37.90 -9.68 -34.62
C LEU A 18 -37.07 -10.18 -33.41
N GLN A 19 -35.77 -10.28 -33.59
CA GLN A 19 -34.87 -10.33 -32.48
C GLN A 19 -35.00 -8.96 -31.80
N ALA A 20 -35.95 -8.85 -30.88
CA ALA A 20 -35.91 -7.80 -29.88
C ALA A 20 -34.58 -7.96 -29.16
N ARG A 21 -33.54 -7.28 -29.60
CA ARG A 21 -32.38 -7.02 -28.75
C ARG A 21 -32.97 -6.40 -27.50
N ALA A 22 -33.03 -7.16 -26.41
CA ALA A 22 -33.36 -6.59 -25.11
C ALA A 22 -32.40 -5.45 -24.90
N GLN A 23 -32.93 -4.26 -25.03
CA GLN A 23 -32.14 -3.04 -24.74
C GLN A 23 -31.80 -3.12 -23.27
N ALA A 24 -30.52 -3.03 -22.94
CA ALA A 24 -30.10 -3.04 -21.52
C ALA A 24 -30.94 -2.03 -20.74
N PRO A 25 -31.35 -2.33 -19.50
CA PRO A 25 -32.05 -1.40 -18.65
C PRO A 25 -31.33 -0.04 -18.65
N ALA A 26 -32.06 1.03 -18.55
CA ALA A 26 -31.50 2.37 -18.73
C ALA A 26 -30.44 2.71 -17.64
N ASP A 27 -30.63 2.21 -16.43
CA ASP A 27 -29.63 2.28 -15.36
C ASP A 27 -28.36 1.51 -15.68
N GLU A 28 -28.49 0.31 -16.24
CA GLU A 28 -27.35 -0.48 -16.72
C GLU A 28 -26.57 0.25 -17.83
N LYS A 29 -27.28 0.90 -18.75
CA LYS A 29 -26.66 1.69 -19.82
C LYS A 29 -25.86 2.85 -19.26
N LEU A 30 -26.44 3.64 -18.34
CA LEU A 30 -25.74 4.76 -17.67
C LEU A 30 -24.47 4.26 -16.95
N PHE A 31 -24.57 3.11 -16.27
CA PHE A 31 -23.44 2.54 -15.56
C PHE A 31 -22.34 2.05 -16.52
N GLN A 32 -22.68 1.42 -17.63
CA GLN A 32 -21.69 1.00 -18.64
C GLN A 32 -21.04 2.20 -19.33
N ASP A 33 -21.81 3.22 -19.68
CA ASP A 33 -21.28 4.47 -20.22
C ASP A 33 -20.30 5.12 -19.25
N ALA A 34 -20.63 5.17 -17.95
CA ALA A 34 -19.73 5.66 -16.90
C ALA A 34 -18.44 4.84 -16.83
N LYS A 35 -18.51 3.52 -16.90
CA LYS A 35 -17.32 2.66 -16.88
C LYS A 35 -16.38 2.88 -18.06
N ILE A 36 -16.93 3.12 -19.25
CA ILE A 36 -16.13 3.47 -20.42
C ILE A 36 -15.41 4.80 -20.18
N LEU A 37 -16.13 5.82 -19.68
CA LEU A 37 -15.56 7.12 -19.37
C LEU A 37 -14.49 7.05 -18.26
N LEU A 38 -14.69 6.17 -17.26
CA LEU A 38 -13.68 5.89 -16.23
C LEU A 38 -12.41 5.28 -16.83
N PHE A 39 -12.57 4.35 -17.77
CA PHE A 39 -11.44 3.75 -18.47
C PHE A 39 -10.67 4.77 -19.32
N ASP A 40 -11.40 5.72 -19.95
CA ASP A 40 -10.84 6.83 -20.72
C ASP A 40 -10.31 7.98 -19.83
N GLU A 41 -10.33 7.83 -18.48
CA GLU A 41 -9.95 8.86 -17.50
C GLU A 41 -10.74 10.17 -17.60
N LYS A 42 -11.95 10.14 -18.16
CA LYS A 42 -12.87 11.28 -18.28
C LYS A 42 -13.71 11.41 -17.00
N TRP A 43 -13.03 11.83 -15.93
CA TRP A 43 -13.57 11.77 -14.56
C TRP A 43 -14.86 12.58 -14.36
N GLU A 44 -14.93 13.80 -14.91
CA GLU A 44 -16.12 14.65 -14.78
C GLU A 44 -17.32 14.08 -15.56
N GLU A 45 -17.09 13.59 -16.79
CA GLU A 45 -18.15 12.99 -17.60
C GLU A 45 -18.64 11.68 -16.99
N ALA A 46 -17.72 10.85 -16.47
CA ALA A 46 -18.06 9.63 -15.77
C ALA A 46 -18.89 9.90 -14.52
N GLN A 47 -18.48 10.90 -13.71
CA GLN A 47 -19.24 11.33 -12.54
C GLN A 47 -20.65 11.73 -12.92
N GLN A 48 -20.85 12.52 -13.99
CA GLN A 48 -22.18 12.96 -14.43
C GLN A 48 -23.07 11.75 -14.74
N ARG A 49 -22.58 10.72 -15.44
CA ARG A 49 -23.37 9.51 -15.74
C ARG A 49 -23.78 8.77 -14.47
N LEU A 50 -22.89 8.73 -13.47
CA LEU A 50 -23.17 8.11 -12.18
C LEU A 50 -24.18 8.94 -11.38
N ASP A 51 -24.07 10.26 -11.40
CA ASP A 51 -25.03 11.17 -10.76
C ASP A 51 -26.42 11.03 -11.40
N ASP A 52 -26.51 10.95 -12.75
CA ASP A 52 -27.76 10.69 -13.47
C ASP A 52 -28.38 9.35 -13.05
N LEU A 53 -27.57 8.27 -12.94
CA LEU A 53 -28.02 6.98 -12.46
C LEU A 53 -28.60 7.06 -11.03
N LEU A 54 -27.87 7.68 -10.12
CA LEU A 54 -28.27 7.81 -8.72
C LEU A 54 -29.55 8.64 -8.55
N ALA A 55 -29.74 9.66 -9.38
CA ALA A 55 -30.93 10.52 -9.38
C ALA A 55 -32.16 9.83 -9.98
N ASP A 56 -31.99 9.22 -11.16
CA ASP A 56 -33.11 8.69 -11.93
C ASP A 56 -33.51 7.27 -11.49
N TYR A 57 -32.54 6.50 -10.94
CA TYR A 57 -32.72 5.09 -10.55
C TYR A 57 -32.30 4.78 -9.11
N PRO A 58 -32.82 5.47 -8.08
CA PRO A 58 -32.37 5.33 -6.68
C PRO A 58 -32.62 3.95 -6.07
N LYS A 59 -33.39 3.10 -6.73
CA LYS A 59 -33.68 1.71 -6.32
C LYS A 59 -32.94 0.67 -7.17
N SER A 60 -32.06 1.10 -8.06
CA SER A 60 -31.26 0.17 -8.86
C SER A 60 -30.29 -0.65 -7.99
N PRO A 61 -30.10 -1.93 -8.26
CA PRO A 61 -29.08 -2.73 -7.60
C PRO A 61 -27.65 -2.25 -7.88
N LEU A 62 -27.49 -1.32 -8.83
CA LEU A 62 -26.21 -0.71 -9.19
C LEU A 62 -25.84 0.49 -8.29
N VAL A 63 -26.76 0.98 -7.46
CA VAL A 63 -26.55 2.15 -6.58
C VAL A 63 -25.27 2.02 -5.75
N PRO A 64 -24.97 0.91 -5.05
CA PRO A 64 -23.73 0.81 -4.29
C PRO A 64 -22.47 0.96 -5.16
N GLN A 65 -22.46 0.35 -6.32
CA GLN A 65 -21.35 0.47 -7.26
C GLN A 65 -21.24 1.89 -7.83
N ALA A 66 -22.38 2.51 -8.16
CA ALA A 66 -22.42 3.88 -8.67
C ALA A 66 -21.87 4.89 -7.66
N VAL A 67 -22.24 4.78 -6.39
CA VAL A 67 -21.70 5.62 -5.29
C VAL A 67 -20.19 5.45 -5.16
N PHE A 68 -19.71 4.20 -5.19
CA PHE A 68 -18.26 3.91 -5.11
C PHE A 68 -17.48 4.53 -6.29
N TYR A 69 -17.93 4.31 -7.52
CA TYR A 69 -17.25 4.85 -8.70
C TYR A 69 -17.36 6.39 -8.80
N ARG A 70 -18.47 6.97 -8.32
CA ARG A 70 -18.60 8.43 -8.16
C ARG A 70 -17.55 8.98 -7.20
N ALA A 71 -17.33 8.33 -6.06
CA ALA A 71 -16.28 8.70 -5.12
C ALA A 71 -14.88 8.64 -5.78
N LYS A 72 -14.64 7.62 -6.58
CA LYS A 72 -13.39 7.45 -7.36
C LYS A 72 -13.20 8.58 -8.37
N CYS A 73 -14.25 8.96 -9.10
CA CYS A 73 -14.22 10.12 -10.01
C CYS A 73 -13.86 11.40 -9.27
N LEU A 74 -14.49 11.66 -8.13
CA LEU A 74 -14.22 12.84 -7.31
C LEU A 74 -12.78 12.87 -6.80
N ALA A 75 -12.24 11.72 -6.38
CA ALA A 75 -10.88 11.61 -5.89
C ALA A 75 -9.81 11.96 -6.96
N LYS A 76 -10.14 11.77 -8.24
CA LYS A 76 -9.26 12.10 -9.36
C LYS A 76 -9.35 13.55 -9.83
N GLN A 77 -10.35 14.29 -9.37
CA GLN A 77 -10.56 15.69 -9.75
C GLN A 77 -9.84 16.65 -8.78
N LYS A 78 -9.16 17.65 -9.33
CA LYS A 78 -8.44 18.63 -8.52
C LYS A 78 -9.40 19.45 -7.65
N GLY A 79 -9.13 19.52 -6.36
CA GLY A 79 -9.91 20.30 -5.40
C GLY A 79 -11.16 19.60 -4.87
N LYS A 80 -11.42 18.33 -5.30
CA LYS A 80 -12.60 17.56 -4.90
C LYS A 80 -12.32 16.53 -3.78
N GLN A 81 -11.18 16.65 -3.09
CA GLN A 81 -10.77 15.66 -2.08
C GLN A 81 -11.79 15.51 -0.94
N ARG A 82 -12.39 16.61 -0.46
CA ARG A 82 -13.39 16.55 0.61
C ARG A 82 -14.69 15.90 0.16
N GLU A 83 -15.12 16.20 -1.07
CA GLU A 83 -16.31 15.59 -1.66
C GLU A 83 -16.08 14.09 -1.91
N ALA A 84 -14.88 13.72 -2.37
CA ALA A 84 -14.50 12.33 -2.56
C ALA A 84 -14.53 11.54 -1.24
N LEU A 85 -13.94 12.11 -0.18
CA LEU A 85 -13.94 11.51 1.14
C LEU A 85 -15.37 11.23 1.62
N LYS A 86 -16.25 12.25 1.57
CA LYS A 86 -17.67 12.10 1.93
C LYS A 86 -18.38 11.02 1.11
N ALA A 87 -18.08 10.93 -0.20
CA ALA A 87 -18.69 9.94 -1.08
C ALA A 87 -18.21 8.51 -0.76
N TYR A 88 -16.94 8.32 -0.39
CA TYR A 88 -16.47 7.02 0.11
C TYR A 88 -17.09 6.64 1.44
N GLU A 89 -17.23 7.58 2.37
CA GLU A 89 -17.95 7.35 3.63
C GLU A 89 -19.42 7.00 3.39
N GLU A 90 -20.09 7.68 2.45
CA GLU A 90 -21.46 7.34 2.02
C GLU A 90 -21.51 5.89 1.55
N TYR A 91 -20.59 5.47 0.67
CA TYR A 91 -20.49 4.09 0.23
C TYR A 91 -20.34 3.10 1.41
N LEU A 92 -19.49 3.42 2.37
CA LEU A 92 -19.27 2.54 3.54
C LEU A 92 -20.49 2.43 4.46
N ARG A 93 -21.47 3.34 4.38
CA ARG A 93 -22.75 3.27 5.13
C ARG A 93 -23.82 2.45 4.41
N LEU A 94 -23.67 2.19 3.10
CA LEU A 94 -24.67 1.44 2.33
C LEU A 94 -24.75 -0.04 2.79
N PRO A 95 -25.92 -0.69 2.68
CA PRO A 95 -26.02 -2.14 2.77
C PRO A 95 -25.38 -2.79 1.52
N ASP A 96 -25.17 -4.10 1.58
CA ASP A 96 -24.75 -4.95 0.44
C ASP A 96 -23.49 -4.50 -0.29
N LYS A 97 -22.46 -4.14 0.47
CA LYS A 97 -21.18 -3.68 -0.05
C LYS A 97 -20.29 -4.83 -0.53
N ASN A 98 -19.59 -4.63 -1.62
CA ASN A 98 -18.52 -5.53 -2.06
C ASN A 98 -17.28 -5.37 -1.17
N ARG A 99 -16.73 -6.48 -0.68
CA ARG A 99 -15.57 -6.49 0.22
C ARG A 99 -14.35 -5.79 -0.37
N SER A 100 -14.05 -6.04 -1.65
CA SER A 100 -12.90 -5.41 -2.32
C SER A 100 -13.09 -3.89 -2.46
N PHE A 101 -14.32 -3.43 -2.73
CA PHE A 101 -14.62 -2.00 -2.79
C PHE A 101 -14.61 -1.35 -1.42
N MET A 102 -14.97 -2.08 -0.36
CA MET A 102 -14.83 -1.58 1.01
C MET A 102 -13.36 -1.31 1.35
N GLU A 103 -12.47 -2.25 1.06
CA GLU A 103 -11.04 -2.09 1.29
C GLU A 103 -10.46 -0.92 0.48
N GLU A 104 -10.82 -0.80 -0.80
CA GLU A 104 -10.40 0.33 -1.64
C GLU A 104 -10.97 1.66 -1.12
N ALA A 105 -12.22 1.70 -0.64
CA ALA A 105 -12.82 2.90 -0.07
C ALA A 105 -12.10 3.34 1.21
N GLU A 106 -11.83 2.40 2.13
CA GLU A 106 -11.11 2.67 3.38
C GLU A 106 -9.69 3.19 3.12
N THR A 107 -8.95 2.55 2.22
CA THR A 107 -7.59 2.98 1.87
C THR A 107 -7.59 4.32 1.13
N SER A 108 -8.61 4.60 0.30
CA SER A 108 -8.78 5.89 -0.36
C SER A 108 -9.08 7.01 0.65
N ILE A 109 -9.89 6.75 1.67
CA ILE A 109 -10.14 7.70 2.76
C ILE A 109 -8.83 8.01 3.49
N ILE A 110 -8.00 7.00 3.78
CA ILE A 110 -6.69 7.21 4.41
C ILE A 110 -5.82 8.14 3.55
N ASP A 111 -5.74 7.91 2.25
CA ASP A 111 -4.94 8.74 1.34
C ASP A 111 -5.45 10.18 1.25
N LEU A 112 -6.75 10.36 1.06
CA LEU A 112 -7.38 11.68 0.98
C LEU A 112 -7.21 12.46 2.28
N SER A 113 -7.37 11.80 3.42
CA SER A 113 -7.19 12.39 4.75
C SER A 113 -5.74 12.79 4.99
N PHE A 114 -4.80 11.96 4.59
CA PHE A 114 -3.37 12.27 4.66
C PHE A 114 -3.02 13.49 3.80
N ASP A 115 -3.53 13.56 2.58
CA ASP A 115 -3.31 14.69 1.67
C ASP A 115 -3.93 15.99 2.18
N LEU A 116 -5.12 15.94 2.77
CA LEU A 116 -5.77 17.10 3.39
C LEU A 116 -4.99 17.57 4.62
N ALA A 117 -4.55 16.66 5.46
CA ALA A 117 -3.72 16.97 6.62
C ALA A 117 -2.37 17.59 6.22
N ALA A 118 -1.74 17.11 5.15
CA ALA A 118 -0.52 17.68 4.60
C ALA A 118 -0.70 19.12 4.08
N LYS A 119 -1.92 19.48 3.65
CA LYS A 119 -2.32 20.85 3.27
C LYS A 119 -2.67 21.75 4.47
N GLY A 120 -2.56 21.24 5.69
CA GLY A 120 -2.80 21.99 6.93
C GLY A 120 -4.12 21.66 7.63
N GLU A 121 -4.97 20.81 7.06
CA GLU A 121 -6.26 20.41 7.63
C GLU A 121 -6.09 19.22 8.59
N LYS A 122 -5.39 19.44 9.70
CA LYS A 122 -4.95 18.38 10.63
C LYS A 122 -6.09 17.56 11.25
N SER A 123 -7.32 18.08 11.27
CA SER A 123 -8.50 17.35 11.77
C SER A 123 -8.76 16.05 11.01
N TYR A 124 -8.30 15.95 9.74
CA TYR A 124 -8.46 14.70 8.98
C TYR A 124 -7.52 13.57 9.43
N LEU A 125 -6.57 13.82 10.31
CA LEU A 125 -5.72 12.76 10.88
C LEU A 125 -6.54 11.77 11.74
N SER A 126 -7.63 12.22 12.36
CA SER A 126 -8.55 11.32 13.10
C SER A 126 -9.17 10.25 12.21
N GLU A 127 -9.46 10.57 10.94
CA GLU A 127 -9.98 9.60 9.98
C GLU A 127 -9.00 8.44 9.71
N ILE A 128 -7.70 8.75 9.78
CA ILE A 128 -6.66 7.71 9.63
C ILE A 128 -6.50 6.94 10.94
N GLU A 129 -6.55 7.62 12.08
CA GLU A 129 -6.43 7.02 13.40
C GLU A 129 -7.55 5.99 13.67
N GLU A 130 -8.81 6.32 13.35
CA GLU A 130 -9.94 5.40 13.48
C GLU A 130 -9.73 4.09 12.73
N ARG A 131 -9.01 4.12 11.61
CA ARG A 131 -8.72 2.96 10.77
C ARG A 131 -7.58 2.07 11.28
N LEU A 132 -6.88 2.48 12.33
CA LEU A 132 -5.97 1.58 13.04
C LEU A 132 -6.71 0.39 13.67
N GLU A 133 -7.98 0.58 14.07
CA GLU A 133 -8.82 -0.46 14.67
C GLU A 133 -9.65 -1.25 13.64
N SER A 134 -9.37 -1.08 12.35
CA SER A 134 -10.09 -1.81 11.31
C SER A 134 -9.89 -3.32 11.46
N PRO A 135 -10.96 -4.13 11.36
CA PRO A 135 -10.84 -5.59 11.35
C PRO A 135 -10.16 -6.11 10.07
N ASN A 136 -10.02 -5.28 9.05
CA ASN A 136 -9.26 -5.59 7.86
C ASN A 136 -7.78 -5.19 8.05
N ARG A 137 -6.91 -6.19 8.20
CA ARG A 137 -5.46 -5.97 8.39
C ARG A 137 -4.83 -5.06 7.33
N VAL A 138 -5.25 -5.16 6.06
CA VAL A 138 -4.72 -4.29 4.99
C VAL A 138 -4.99 -2.84 5.32
N VAL A 139 -6.20 -2.52 5.77
CA VAL A 139 -6.60 -1.14 6.13
C VAL A 139 -5.86 -0.67 7.37
N SER A 140 -5.83 -1.49 8.45
CA SER A 140 -5.16 -1.16 9.70
C SER A 140 -3.67 -0.91 9.50
N TYR A 141 -2.98 -1.79 8.79
CA TYR A 141 -1.55 -1.67 8.47
C TYR A 141 -1.27 -0.45 7.61
N TYR A 142 -2.12 -0.20 6.60
CA TYR A 142 -1.97 0.96 5.75
C TYR A 142 -2.13 2.27 6.53
N ALA A 143 -3.11 2.34 7.43
CA ALA A 143 -3.30 3.47 8.34
C ALA A 143 -2.06 3.70 9.22
N ALA A 144 -1.50 2.63 9.81
CA ALA A 144 -0.30 2.73 10.65
C ALA A 144 0.91 3.25 9.86
N PHE A 145 1.14 2.76 8.64
CA PHE A 145 2.20 3.26 7.78
C PHE A 145 2.01 4.72 7.39
N LYS A 146 0.78 5.16 7.11
CA LYS A 146 0.50 6.57 6.80
C LYS A 146 0.71 7.48 8.01
N LEU A 147 0.20 7.10 9.18
CA LEU A 147 0.43 7.87 10.42
C LEU A 147 1.91 7.96 10.79
N SER A 148 2.71 6.93 10.52
CA SER A 148 4.15 6.98 10.77
C SER A 148 4.88 8.07 10.00
N GLN A 149 4.26 8.66 8.98
CA GLN A 149 4.84 9.69 8.11
C GLN A 149 4.40 11.11 8.49
N VAL A 150 3.42 11.26 9.40
CA VAL A 150 2.94 12.58 9.78
C VAL A 150 3.95 13.29 10.69
N LYS A 151 4.01 14.63 10.60
CA LYS A 151 4.91 15.44 11.43
C LYS A 151 4.45 15.56 12.87
N ASP A 152 3.15 15.35 13.12
CA ASP A 152 2.58 15.40 14.45
C ASP A 152 2.96 14.13 15.22
N LYS A 153 3.88 14.28 16.17
CA LYS A 153 4.42 13.14 16.94
C LYS A 153 3.38 12.43 17.79
N SER A 154 2.36 13.14 18.26
CA SER A 154 1.28 12.53 19.04
C SER A 154 0.45 11.60 18.16
N MET A 155 0.02 12.10 16.99
CA MET A 155 -0.72 11.32 16.03
C MET A 155 0.12 10.15 15.45
N ALA A 156 1.39 10.38 15.16
CA ALA A 156 2.27 9.31 14.71
C ALA A 156 2.40 8.19 15.77
N ALA A 157 2.42 8.55 17.06
CA ALA A 157 2.57 7.58 18.14
C ALA A 157 1.37 6.63 18.28
N THR A 158 0.18 7.01 17.81
CA THR A 158 -1.01 6.12 17.83
C THR A 158 -0.82 4.88 16.95
N ALA A 159 0.06 4.94 15.94
CA ALA A 159 0.38 3.81 15.09
C ALA A 159 1.31 2.76 15.74
N ILE A 160 1.97 3.08 16.86
CA ILE A 160 2.95 2.19 17.50
C ILE A 160 2.41 0.79 17.81
N PRO A 161 1.21 0.62 18.39
CA PRO A 161 0.69 -0.72 18.69
C PRO A 161 0.57 -1.60 17.44
N VAL A 162 -0.01 -1.06 16.36
CA VAL A 162 -0.20 -1.79 15.09
C VAL A 162 1.15 -2.11 14.43
N LEU A 163 2.11 -1.17 14.45
CA LEU A 163 3.45 -1.43 13.90
C LEU A 163 4.18 -2.53 14.67
N LYS A 164 4.00 -2.60 16.00
CA LYS A 164 4.53 -3.69 16.83
C LYS A 164 3.87 -5.03 16.48
N GLU A 165 2.55 -5.05 16.32
CA GLU A 165 1.79 -6.25 15.89
C GLU A 165 2.32 -6.78 14.55
N ILE A 166 2.55 -5.90 13.55
CA ILE A 166 3.12 -6.30 12.25
C ILE A 166 4.47 -6.98 12.44
N ILE A 167 5.36 -6.42 13.27
CA ILE A 167 6.69 -6.95 13.51
C ILE A 167 6.61 -8.34 14.18
N GLU A 168 5.72 -8.50 15.15
CA GLU A 168 5.60 -9.70 15.98
C GLU A 168 4.83 -10.85 15.26
N GLU A 169 3.78 -10.52 14.49
CA GLU A 169 2.84 -11.53 13.98
C GLU A 169 2.97 -11.83 12.49
N GLU A 170 3.50 -10.90 11.67
CA GLU A 170 3.53 -11.13 10.23
C GLU A 170 4.66 -12.07 9.81
N LYS A 171 4.34 -12.91 8.81
CA LYS A 171 5.31 -13.87 8.24
C LYS A 171 6.16 -13.24 7.14
N ASP A 172 5.62 -12.24 6.47
CA ASP A 172 6.30 -11.49 5.41
C ASP A 172 7.41 -10.64 6.02
N SER A 173 8.66 -10.99 5.72
CA SER A 173 9.84 -10.30 6.23
C SER A 173 9.91 -8.85 5.72
N ASP A 174 9.52 -8.59 4.48
CA ASP A 174 9.52 -7.25 3.88
C ASP A 174 8.55 -6.33 4.61
N LEU A 175 7.36 -6.84 4.92
CA LEU A 175 6.35 -6.10 5.67
C LEU A 175 6.81 -5.80 7.11
N ARG A 176 7.43 -6.77 7.79
CA ARG A 176 8.03 -6.57 9.13
C ARG A 176 9.13 -5.51 9.11
N ASP A 177 10.00 -5.55 8.13
CA ASP A 177 11.11 -4.59 8.02
C ASP A 177 10.62 -3.17 7.73
N ARG A 178 9.59 -3.04 6.88
CA ARG A 178 8.90 -1.76 6.68
C ARG A 178 8.28 -1.24 7.98
N ALA A 179 7.69 -2.12 8.79
CA ALA A 179 7.12 -1.74 10.09
C ALA A 179 8.22 -1.33 11.09
N ARG A 180 9.38 -2.00 11.11
CA ARG A 180 10.54 -1.60 11.92
C ARG A 180 11.03 -0.19 11.54
N ILE A 181 11.14 0.10 10.25
CA ILE A 181 11.52 1.44 9.76
C ILE A 181 10.50 2.49 10.20
N ALA A 182 9.20 2.19 10.06
CA ALA A 182 8.13 3.08 10.48
C ALA A 182 8.17 3.34 11.99
N LEU A 183 8.34 2.29 12.79
CA LEU A 183 8.45 2.38 14.24
C LEU A 183 9.67 3.19 14.67
N MET A 184 10.82 2.98 14.04
CA MET A 184 12.04 3.77 14.29
C MET A 184 11.86 5.25 14.00
N ARG A 185 11.11 5.60 12.95
CA ARG A 185 10.81 7.00 12.61
C ARG A 185 10.00 7.69 13.71
N ILE A 186 9.06 6.97 14.33
CA ILE A 186 8.20 7.49 15.41
C ILE A 186 8.95 7.50 16.75
N SER A 187 9.49 6.35 17.13
CA SER A 187 10.08 6.10 18.45
C SER A 187 11.18 5.04 18.38
N PRO A 188 12.45 5.44 18.28
CA PRO A 188 13.57 4.51 18.28
C PRO A 188 13.64 3.62 19.55
N SER A 189 13.14 4.13 20.69
CA SER A 189 13.10 3.35 21.94
C SER A 189 12.07 2.20 21.86
N SER A 190 10.93 2.43 21.21
CA SER A 190 9.90 1.39 21.06
C SER A 190 10.32 0.23 20.16
N LEU A 191 11.29 0.44 19.27
CA LEU A 191 11.87 -0.64 18.48
C LEU A 191 12.70 -1.59 19.35
N LYS A 192 13.47 -1.05 20.28
CA LYS A 192 14.26 -1.88 21.24
C LYS A 192 13.36 -2.82 22.04
N ASP A 193 12.19 -2.32 22.49
CA ASP A 193 11.24 -3.12 23.26
C ASP A 193 10.73 -4.34 22.48
N VAL A 194 10.61 -4.25 21.15
CA VAL A 194 10.18 -5.34 20.27
C VAL A 194 11.33 -6.32 20.03
N GLU A 195 12.51 -5.82 19.72
CA GLU A 195 13.71 -6.65 19.51
C GLU A 195 14.08 -7.47 20.75
N ASP A 196 13.90 -6.89 21.94
CA ASP A 196 14.11 -7.57 23.23
C ASP A 196 13.08 -8.70 23.47
N ARG A 197 11.86 -8.61 22.89
CA ARG A 197 10.79 -9.62 23.01
C ARG A 197 10.90 -10.76 22.00
N GLU A 198 11.30 -10.47 20.76
CA GLU A 198 11.42 -11.48 19.67
C GLU A 198 12.45 -12.59 19.94
N GLY A 199 13.00 -12.58 21.11
CA GLY A 199 13.78 -13.66 21.64
C GLY A 199 15.19 -13.26 21.93
N GLY A 200 15.47 -12.82 23.15
CA GLY A 200 16.78 -12.85 23.78
C GLY A 200 18.00 -12.57 22.88
N GLY A 201 17.79 -12.04 21.74
CA GLY A 201 18.79 -11.62 20.79
C GLY A 201 19.13 -10.16 21.09
N GLU A 202 20.22 -10.01 21.84
CA GLU A 202 20.96 -8.77 22.04
C GLU A 202 20.79 -7.82 20.86
N ALA A 203 20.37 -6.59 21.10
CA ALA A 203 20.24 -5.55 20.08
C ALA A 203 21.55 -5.50 19.27
N ARG A 204 21.50 -6.05 18.06
CA ARG A 204 22.69 -6.15 17.21
C ARG A 204 22.97 -4.78 16.61
N VAL A 205 24.16 -4.28 16.86
CA VAL A 205 24.63 -3.00 16.33
C VAL A 205 25.85 -3.26 15.44
N LEU A 206 25.74 -2.94 14.17
CA LEU A 206 26.90 -2.89 13.28
C LEU A 206 27.75 -1.70 13.66
N LYS A 207 28.97 -1.97 14.07
CA LYS A 207 29.98 -0.96 14.40
C LYS A 207 31.01 -0.88 13.30
N ILE A 208 31.24 0.32 12.81
CA ILE A 208 32.32 0.62 11.85
C ILE A 208 33.25 1.63 12.50
N ARG A 209 34.52 1.33 12.51
CA ARG A 209 35.59 2.19 13.04
C ARG A 209 36.69 2.32 12.02
N VAL A 210 37.17 3.54 11.79
CA VAL A 210 38.34 3.81 10.97
C VAL A 210 39.42 4.34 11.90
N ILE A 211 40.53 3.64 11.96
CA ILE A 211 41.69 3.95 12.80
C ILE A 211 42.85 4.29 11.86
N VAL A 212 43.54 5.38 12.14
CA VAL A 212 44.77 5.76 11.43
C VAL A 212 45.95 5.26 12.21
N GLU A 213 47.00 4.81 11.52
CA GLU A 213 48.22 4.30 12.16
C GLU A 213 48.86 5.39 13.06
N GLY A 214 49.09 5.02 14.32
CA GLY A 214 49.62 5.94 15.34
C GLY A 214 48.56 6.65 16.18
N GLU A 215 47.28 6.54 15.86
CA GLU A 215 46.19 7.09 16.67
C GLU A 215 45.56 5.98 17.53
N GLU A 216 45.33 6.28 18.83
CA GLU A 216 44.68 5.35 19.77
C GLU A 216 43.17 5.33 19.59
N GLU A 217 42.57 6.45 19.20
CA GLU A 217 41.12 6.56 18.99
C GLU A 217 40.75 6.55 17.50
N PRO A 218 39.58 6.01 17.15
CA PRO A 218 39.12 5.99 15.77
C PRO A 218 38.81 7.40 15.28
N VAL A 219 39.36 7.79 14.13
CA VAL A 219 39.10 9.07 13.46
C VAL A 219 37.66 9.13 12.90
N PHE A 220 37.03 7.96 12.72
CA PHE A 220 35.63 7.85 12.31
C PHE A 220 34.98 6.69 13.07
N SER A 221 33.75 6.91 13.53
CA SER A 221 33.02 5.97 14.38
C SER A 221 31.51 6.06 14.06
N ILE A 222 30.93 4.95 13.57
CA ILE A 222 29.50 4.87 13.30
C ILE A 222 28.94 3.60 13.95
N ASN A 223 27.74 3.70 14.50
CA ASN A 223 26.96 2.61 15.06
C ASN A 223 25.61 2.60 14.35
N ILE A 224 25.32 1.50 13.64
CA ILE A 224 24.09 1.35 12.87
C ILE A 224 23.34 0.14 13.45
N PRO A 225 22.07 0.28 13.86
CA PRO A 225 21.24 -0.89 14.17
C PRO A 225 21.32 -1.90 13.04
N TRP A 226 21.53 -3.20 13.38
CA TRP A 226 21.76 -4.24 12.37
C TRP A 226 20.63 -4.29 11.34
N VAL A 227 19.39 -4.12 11.77
CA VAL A 227 18.21 -4.10 10.88
C VAL A 227 18.34 -3.08 9.75
N LEU A 228 18.87 -1.87 10.05
CA LEU A 228 19.11 -0.86 9.01
C LEU A 228 20.29 -1.21 8.10
N ALA A 229 21.34 -1.80 8.67
CA ALA A 229 22.49 -2.23 7.90
C ALA A 229 22.08 -3.37 6.95
N ASP A 230 21.30 -4.32 7.42
CA ASP A 230 20.80 -5.45 6.63
C ASP A 230 19.89 -4.97 5.48
N LEU A 231 18.94 -4.10 5.77
CA LEU A 231 18.10 -3.46 4.75
C LEU A 231 18.91 -2.70 3.69
N ALA A 232 19.89 -1.92 4.12
CA ALA A 232 20.74 -1.18 3.19
C ALA A 232 21.55 -2.13 2.31
N LEU A 233 22.07 -3.21 2.88
CA LEU A 233 22.81 -4.24 2.16
C LEU A 233 21.93 -5.02 1.17
N GLN A 234 20.68 -5.31 1.53
CA GLN A 234 19.71 -5.98 0.65
C GLN A 234 19.26 -5.06 -0.50
N ALA A 235 19.20 -3.75 -0.29
CA ALA A 235 18.82 -2.76 -1.29
C ALA A 235 19.90 -2.50 -2.37
N ILE A 236 21.12 -3.04 -2.22
CA ILE A 236 22.19 -2.89 -3.20
C ILE A 236 21.83 -3.69 -4.46
N PRO A 237 21.74 -3.04 -5.65
CA PRO A 237 21.43 -3.71 -6.90
C PRO A 237 22.45 -4.81 -7.25
N GLU A 238 22.01 -5.87 -7.95
CA GLU A 238 22.88 -6.98 -8.30
C GLU A 238 24.08 -6.55 -9.18
N GLU A 239 23.92 -5.52 -9.99
CA GLU A 239 25.02 -4.94 -10.81
C GLU A 239 26.14 -4.39 -9.91
N ASP A 240 25.78 -3.68 -8.84
CA ASP A 240 26.74 -3.13 -7.89
C ASP A 240 27.37 -4.24 -7.04
N ARG A 241 26.58 -5.27 -6.63
CA ARG A 241 27.09 -6.46 -5.94
C ARG A 241 28.12 -7.21 -6.81
N ALA A 242 27.83 -7.34 -8.12
CA ALA A 242 28.76 -7.96 -9.08
C ALA A 242 30.06 -7.16 -9.22
N SER A 243 29.95 -5.84 -9.26
CA SER A 243 31.10 -4.93 -9.33
C SER A 243 31.96 -5.02 -8.07
N LEU A 244 31.36 -5.09 -6.89
CA LEU A 244 32.05 -5.29 -5.61
C LEU A 244 32.74 -6.64 -5.55
N ARG A 245 32.09 -7.72 -6.03
CA ARG A 245 32.71 -9.05 -6.13
C ARG A 245 33.95 -9.06 -7.03
N GLN A 246 33.89 -8.35 -8.17
CA GLN A 246 35.05 -8.20 -9.07
C GLN A 246 36.20 -7.43 -8.40
N ALA A 247 35.88 -6.48 -7.53
CA ALA A 247 36.87 -5.76 -6.72
C ALA A 247 37.38 -6.56 -5.51
N GLY A 248 36.93 -7.82 -5.34
CA GLY A 248 37.36 -8.69 -4.25
C GLY A 248 36.48 -8.64 -3.00
N TYR A 249 35.38 -7.89 -3.01
CA TYR A 249 34.45 -7.72 -1.88
C TYR A 249 33.16 -8.50 -2.12
N ASP A 250 33.08 -9.72 -1.59
CA ASP A 250 31.87 -10.54 -1.64
C ASP A 250 30.95 -10.18 -0.46
N LEU A 251 29.93 -9.35 -0.73
CA LEU A 251 29.02 -8.87 0.31
C LEU A 251 28.28 -10.00 1.02
N ASP A 252 27.88 -11.05 0.29
CA ASP A 252 27.14 -12.16 0.87
C ASP A 252 28.01 -12.93 1.86
N LYS A 253 29.29 -13.11 1.55
CA LYS A 253 30.27 -13.69 2.49
C LYS A 253 30.55 -12.77 3.68
N ILE A 254 30.64 -11.47 3.45
CA ILE A 254 30.85 -10.48 4.51
C ILE A 254 29.67 -10.49 5.48
N ILE A 255 28.42 -10.50 4.97
CA ILE A 255 27.21 -10.59 5.78
C ILE A 255 27.19 -11.89 6.58
N ASP A 256 27.48 -13.02 5.95
CA ASP A 256 27.52 -14.33 6.62
C ASP A 256 28.58 -14.39 7.73
N GLN A 257 29.76 -13.84 7.49
CA GLN A 257 30.82 -13.75 8.49
C GLN A 257 30.42 -12.89 9.70
N LEU A 258 29.78 -11.74 9.43
CA LEU A 258 29.33 -10.83 10.49
C LEU A 258 28.19 -11.42 11.31
N THR A 259 27.24 -12.10 10.64
CA THR A 259 26.00 -12.56 11.29
C THR A 259 26.12 -13.91 11.96
N ARG A 260 26.66 -14.91 11.25
CA ARG A 260 26.74 -16.29 11.74
C ARG A 260 28.00 -16.56 12.50
N MET A 261 29.14 -16.06 12.01
CA MET A 261 30.44 -16.33 12.59
C MET A 261 30.82 -15.34 13.70
N LYS A 262 30.04 -14.27 13.90
CA LYS A 262 30.35 -13.16 14.82
C LYS A 262 31.77 -12.62 14.63
N ALA A 263 32.20 -12.62 13.38
CA ALA A 263 33.57 -12.24 13.04
C ALA A 263 33.74 -10.72 13.09
N LYS A 264 34.94 -10.28 13.44
CA LYS A 264 35.38 -8.92 13.25
C LYS A 264 36.20 -8.85 11.96
N ILE A 265 35.72 -8.05 11.01
CA ILE A 265 36.38 -7.85 9.72
C ILE A 265 37.31 -6.66 9.85
N GLU A 266 38.56 -6.84 9.46
CA GLU A 266 39.57 -5.79 9.42
C GLU A 266 40.07 -5.63 7.99
N ILE A 267 39.95 -4.43 7.45
CA ILE A 267 40.43 -4.05 6.13
C ILE A 267 41.55 -3.02 6.33
N ALA A 268 42.78 -3.43 6.05
CA ALA A 268 43.93 -2.56 6.14
C ALA A 268 44.24 -1.93 4.77
N ASN A 269 44.43 -0.62 4.74
CA ASN A 269 44.85 0.11 3.55
C ASN A 269 45.89 1.18 3.94
N LYS A 270 47.14 0.96 3.58
CA LYS A 270 48.30 1.83 3.86
C LYS A 270 48.38 2.23 5.32
N ASP A 271 47.86 3.43 5.68
CA ASP A 271 47.91 4.09 6.98
C ASP A 271 46.61 3.97 7.77
N ARG A 272 45.61 3.21 7.25
CA ARG A 272 44.26 3.10 7.85
C ARG A 272 43.81 1.66 8.01
N VAL A 273 43.13 1.40 9.12
CA VAL A 273 42.47 0.14 9.40
C VAL A 273 40.97 0.40 9.60
N ILE A 274 40.15 -0.25 8.77
CA ILE A 274 38.70 -0.24 8.93
C ILE A 274 38.30 -1.49 9.68
N LYS A 275 37.66 -1.35 10.83
CA LYS A 275 37.14 -2.46 11.62
C LYS A 275 35.63 -2.47 11.57
N ILE A 276 35.05 -3.63 11.20
CA ILE A 276 33.62 -3.82 11.04
C ILE A 276 33.22 -5.05 11.85
N TRP A 277 32.27 -4.91 12.75
CA TRP A 277 31.73 -6.03 13.53
C TRP A 277 30.30 -5.73 13.99
N ILE A 278 29.59 -6.81 14.35
CA ILE A 278 28.32 -6.71 15.04
C ILE A 278 28.59 -6.83 16.54
N ASP A 279 28.23 -5.79 17.27
CA ASP A 279 28.25 -5.81 18.73
C ASP A 279 26.92 -6.37 19.22
N GLN A 280 27.00 -7.42 20.01
CA GLN A 280 25.85 -7.97 20.72
C GLN A 280 26.06 -7.48 22.16
N LYS A 281 25.20 -6.57 22.63
CA LYS A 281 25.24 -6.21 24.05
C LYS A 281 24.83 -7.42 24.87
N PRO A 282 25.58 -7.72 25.96
CA PRO A 282 25.24 -8.79 26.88
C PRO A 282 23.90 -8.56 27.57
#